data_d0e0525b99ea10447da5c1a1392ee740
#
_entry.id   d0e0525b99ea10447da5c1a1392ee740
#
_cell.length_a   1.000
_cell.length_b   1.000
_cell.length_c   1.000
_cell.angle_alpha   90.00
_cell.angle_beta   90.00
_cell.angle_gamma   90.00
#
_symmetry.space_group_name_H-M   'P 1'
#
loop_
_entity.id
_entity.type
_entity.pdbx_description
1 polymer ?
#
loop_
_entity_poly.entity_id
_entity_poly.type
_entity_poly.pdbx_seq_one_letter_code
_entity_poly.pdbx_strand_id
1 'polypeptide(L)'
;VTTPFVDVVIACHDERRPIERAVASLVQDADVRDVVRVTVVAHGLDPAILERRLAGIDGDIRVLPFRDGIRSAAGPFNHGLAAVEAEYCGVMGSDDFLEPGTMSRWIRHVRAERPDAAIAQIRLQGQTLMPNPLVRLGRRRRLDAARDRLFYRTAPLGLFRTARMRELGLRMLEGVRVGEDFEFGIRLWAQGGRIDLLRGAGAYVIGEDAAERTTLGAMTVSERLEPIVRLFDDGVFADLSPRTRTALAVKLIRITVLGNVQALAEELDDEGVIAFAALLRRLLDVAPRALLPFNRQDRRILDGLLADPRASRLRTDVAASRGAGRRDRWLTPDLVHSFARESTLRRYVLYFCTRERRSSR
;
A
#
# COMPACT_ATOMS: atom_id res chain seq x y z
N VAL A 1 -21.76 -26.00 9.32
CA VAL A 1 -20.50 -25.26 9.06
C VAL A 1 -20.62 -23.92 9.78
N THR A 2 -19.78 -23.70 10.77
CA THR A 2 -19.74 -22.41 11.50
C THR A 2 -19.14 -21.34 10.60
N THR A 3 -19.73 -20.15 10.54
CA THR A 3 -19.17 -19.01 9.81
C THR A 3 -17.80 -18.65 10.40
N PRO A 4 -16.73 -18.56 9.59
CA PRO A 4 -15.41 -18.20 10.10
C PRO A 4 -15.41 -16.77 10.64
N PHE A 5 -14.51 -16.48 11.58
CA PHE A 5 -14.35 -15.13 12.13
C PHE A 5 -13.49 -14.25 11.20
N VAL A 6 -12.50 -14.85 10.54
CA VAL A 6 -11.61 -14.19 9.56
C VAL A 6 -11.61 -14.98 8.26
N ASP A 7 -11.64 -14.31 7.11
CA ASP A 7 -11.42 -14.91 5.80
C ASP A 7 -10.31 -14.12 5.06
N VAL A 8 -9.23 -14.80 4.68
CA VAL A 8 -8.12 -14.19 3.96
C VAL A 8 -8.14 -14.63 2.51
N VAL A 9 -8.27 -13.65 1.60
CA VAL A 9 -8.31 -13.91 0.16
C VAL A 9 -6.91 -13.89 -0.41
N ILE A 10 -6.53 -14.92 -1.15
CA ILE A 10 -5.27 -15.06 -1.88
C ILE A 10 -5.57 -15.24 -3.36
N ALA A 11 -5.04 -14.34 -4.21
CA ALA A 11 -5.12 -14.50 -5.67
C ALA A 11 -3.89 -15.26 -6.18
N CYS A 12 -4.11 -16.37 -6.91
CA CYS A 12 -3.05 -17.19 -7.47
C CYS A 12 -3.24 -17.37 -8.97
N HIS A 13 -2.30 -16.89 -9.79
CA HIS A 13 -2.33 -16.94 -11.26
C HIS A 13 -1.23 -17.81 -11.89
N ASP A 14 -0.32 -18.34 -11.07
CA ASP A 14 0.80 -19.16 -11.51
C ASP A 14 0.97 -20.31 -10.52
N GLU A 15 0.91 -21.54 -11.03
CA GLU A 15 1.07 -22.74 -10.21
C GLU A 15 2.44 -22.87 -9.55
N ARG A 16 3.47 -22.18 -10.04
CA ARG A 16 4.82 -22.17 -9.45
C ARG A 16 4.92 -21.30 -8.20
N ARG A 17 3.91 -20.52 -7.87
CA ARG A 17 3.89 -19.68 -6.66
C ARG A 17 3.94 -20.58 -5.40
N PRO A 18 4.63 -20.14 -4.33
CA PRO A 18 4.72 -20.88 -3.07
C PRO A 18 3.44 -20.78 -2.23
N ILE A 19 2.30 -21.14 -2.86
CA ILE A 19 0.96 -20.98 -2.29
C ILE A 19 0.77 -21.77 -0.99
N GLU A 20 1.41 -22.93 -0.86
CA GLU A 20 1.35 -23.74 0.35
C GLU A 20 1.91 -22.98 1.55
N ARG A 21 3.05 -22.27 1.36
CA ARG A 21 3.63 -21.44 2.42
C ARG A 21 2.68 -20.31 2.82
N ALA A 22 2.07 -19.63 1.85
CA ALA A 22 1.12 -18.55 2.11
C ALA A 22 -0.07 -19.06 2.94
N VAL A 23 -0.73 -20.12 2.49
CA VAL A 23 -1.89 -20.71 3.14
C VAL A 23 -1.53 -21.28 4.51
N ALA A 24 -0.47 -22.11 4.60
CA ALA A 24 -0.03 -22.70 5.86
C ALA A 24 0.26 -21.62 6.94
N SER A 25 0.86 -20.49 6.55
CA SER A 25 1.19 -19.42 7.49
C SER A 25 -0.03 -18.78 8.17
N LEU A 26 -1.21 -18.89 7.55
CA LEU A 26 -2.47 -18.36 8.07
C LEU A 26 -3.17 -19.30 9.06
N VAL A 27 -2.96 -20.62 8.93
CA VAL A 27 -3.66 -21.66 9.72
C VAL A 27 -2.70 -22.52 10.55
N GLN A 28 -1.39 -22.18 10.60
CA GLN A 28 -0.39 -22.97 11.31
C GLN A 28 -0.63 -23.09 12.82
N ASP A 29 -1.22 -22.07 13.45
CA ASP A 29 -1.50 -22.07 14.89
C ASP A 29 -2.83 -22.79 15.17
N ALA A 30 -2.83 -23.74 16.12
CA ALA A 30 -3.99 -24.57 16.39
C ALA A 30 -5.25 -23.78 16.83
N ASP A 31 -5.05 -22.64 17.52
CA ASP A 31 -6.13 -21.80 18.05
C ASP A 31 -6.84 -20.95 16.96
N VAL A 32 -6.37 -20.98 15.72
CA VAL A 32 -7.00 -20.23 14.64
C VAL A 32 -7.68 -21.09 13.56
N ARG A 33 -7.39 -22.38 13.49
CA ARG A 33 -7.88 -23.29 12.41
C ARG A 33 -9.39 -23.28 12.25
N ASP A 34 -10.13 -23.28 13.35
CA ASP A 34 -11.60 -23.33 13.33
C ASP A 34 -12.25 -21.94 13.11
N VAL A 35 -11.47 -20.87 13.10
CA VAL A 35 -11.98 -19.49 13.01
C VAL A 35 -11.42 -18.72 11.82
N VAL A 36 -10.44 -19.28 11.11
CA VAL A 36 -9.85 -18.69 9.90
C VAL A 36 -10.21 -19.54 8.69
N ARG A 37 -10.81 -18.91 7.71
CA ARG A 37 -10.92 -19.44 6.33
C ARG A 37 -9.86 -18.82 5.47
N VAL A 38 -9.29 -19.59 4.56
CA VAL A 38 -8.44 -19.10 3.49
C VAL A 38 -9.15 -19.34 2.16
N THR A 39 -9.53 -18.26 1.49
CA THR A 39 -10.14 -18.31 0.16
C THR A 39 -9.08 -18.07 -0.91
N VAL A 40 -8.68 -19.12 -1.61
CA VAL A 40 -7.73 -19.05 -2.72
C VAL A 40 -8.49 -18.91 -4.03
N VAL A 41 -8.20 -17.84 -4.80
CA VAL A 41 -8.82 -17.63 -6.10
C VAL A 41 -7.85 -18.10 -7.20
N ALA A 42 -8.22 -19.17 -7.89
CA ALA A 42 -7.49 -19.75 -9.01
C ALA A 42 -7.72 -18.88 -10.26
N HIS A 43 -6.84 -17.92 -10.51
CA HIS A 43 -6.97 -16.95 -11.60
C HIS A 43 -6.37 -17.50 -12.90
N GLY A 44 -7.23 -17.95 -13.79
CA GLY A 44 -6.82 -18.56 -15.06
C GLY A 44 -6.23 -19.98 -14.95
N LEU A 45 -6.14 -20.52 -13.74
CA LEU A 45 -5.66 -21.88 -13.44
C LEU A 45 -6.83 -22.86 -13.34
N ASP A 46 -6.52 -24.16 -13.47
CA ASP A 46 -7.44 -25.22 -13.06
C ASP A 46 -7.45 -25.30 -11.52
N PRO A 47 -8.61 -25.07 -10.85
CA PRO A 47 -8.73 -25.16 -9.40
C PRO A 47 -8.21 -26.47 -8.80
N ALA A 48 -8.39 -27.58 -9.50
CA ALA A 48 -7.93 -28.90 -9.05
C ALA A 48 -6.41 -28.99 -8.81
N ILE A 49 -5.61 -28.15 -9.47
CA ILE A 49 -4.18 -28.05 -9.23
C ILE A 49 -3.92 -27.49 -7.83
N LEU A 50 -4.59 -26.39 -7.48
CA LEU A 50 -4.43 -25.76 -6.17
C LEU A 50 -5.05 -26.61 -5.06
N GLU A 51 -6.21 -27.23 -5.30
CA GLU A 51 -6.81 -28.16 -4.33
C GLU A 51 -5.89 -29.31 -3.97
N ARG A 52 -5.25 -29.95 -4.96
CA ARG A 52 -4.28 -31.03 -4.71
C ARG A 52 -3.05 -30.54 -3.93
N ARG A 53 -2.54 -29.36 -4.28
CA ARG A 53 -1.37 -28.77 -3.59
C ARG A 53 -1.67 -28.42 -2.12
N LEU A 54 -2.89 -28.01 -1.84
CA LEU A 54 -3.32 -27.58 -0.51
C LEU A 54 -3.93 -28.67 0.35
N ALA A 55 -4.19 -29.87 -0.21
CA ALA A 55 -4.88 -30.97 0.47
C ALA A 55 -4.18 -31.46 1.75
N GLY A 56 -2.87 -31.23 1.89
CA GLY A 56 -2.08 -31.60 3.09
C GLY A 56 -2.09 -30.56 4.21
N ILE A 57 -2.74 -29.41 4.01
CA ILE A 57 -2.79 -28.33 5.00
C ILE A 57 -4.09 -28.43 5.80
N ASP A 58 -3.97 -28.55 7.12
CA ASP A 58 -5.09 -28.65 8.04
C ASP A 58 -5.71 -27.25 8.29
N GLY A 59 -6.95 -27.05 7.87
CA GLY A 59 -7.67 -25.77 8.00
C GLY A 59 -8.88 -25.65 7.07
N ASP A 60 -9.68 -24.59 7.25
CA ASP A 60 -10.81 -24.26 6.35
C ASP A 60 -10.29 -23.53 5.10
N ILE A 61 -9.98 -24.30 4.06
CA ILE A 61 -9.42 -23.79 2.80
C ILE A 61 -10.47 -23.99 1.69
N ARG A 62 -10.77 -22.88 0.99
CA ARG A 62 -11.68 -22.87 -0.14
C ARG A 62 -10.96 -22.39 -1.40
N VAL A 63 -11.10 -23.13 -2.50
CA VAL A 63 -10.58 -22.71 -3.81
C VAL A 63 -11.75 -22.27 -4.69
N LEU A 64 -11.63 -21.05 -5.26
CA LEU A 64 -12.64 -20.49 -6.17
C LEU A 64 -12.04 -20.32 -7.57
N PRO A 65 -12.71 -20.80 -8.63
CA PRO A 65 -12.28 -20.51 -9.99
C PRO A 65 -12.57 -19.06 -10.38
N PHE A 66 -11.66 -18.44 -11.13
CA PHE A 66 -11.87 -17.12 -11.71
C PHE A 66 -11.12 -16.97 -13.03
N ARG A 67 -11.79 -16.44 -14.05
CA ARG A 67 -11.20 -16.18 -15.37
C ARG A 67 -11.79 -14.90 -15.96
N ASP A 68 -10.95 -13.92 -16.23
CA ASP A 68 -11.29 -12.68 -16.92
C ASP A 68 -10.35 -12.38 -18.11
N GLY A 69 -9.28 -13.16 -18.25
CA GLY A 69 -8.25 -12.94 -19.30
C GLY A 69 -7.34 -11.73 -19.04
N ILE A 70 -7.46 -11.08 -17.87
CA ILE A 70 -6.72 -9.85 -17.53
C ILE A 70 -5.58 -10.19 -16.59
N ARG A 71 -4.36 -9.74 -16.90
CA ARG A 71 -3.19 -9.92 -16.01
C ARG A 71 -3.17 -8.86 -14.91
N SER A 72 -4.14 -8.93 -14.00
CA SER A 72 -4.25 -8.03 -12.84
C SER A 72 -4.72 -8.83 -11.61
N ALA A 73 -4.28 -8.43 -10.43
CA ALA A 73 -4.75 -9.02 -9.18
C ALA A 73 -6.12 -8.47 -8.76
N ALA A 74 -6.61 -7.39 -9.35
CA ALA A 74 -7.85 -6.74 -8.97
C ALA A 74 -9.07 -7.66 -9.10
N GLY A 75 -9.27 -8.26 -10.28
CA GLY A 75 -10.41 -9.14 -10.55
C GLY A 75 -10.51 -10.30 -9.56
N PRO A 76 -9.47 -11.14 -9.42
CA PRO A 76 -9.50 -12.25 -8.47
C PRO A 76 -9.64 -11.82 -7.01
N PHE A 77 -9.03 -10.71 -6.57
CA PHE A 77 -9.27 -10.18 -5.23
C PHE A 77 -10.72 -9.72 -5.03
N ASN A 78 -11.29 -8.99 -6.00
CA ASN A 78 -12.68 -8.57 -5.94
C ASN A 78 -13.63 -9.77 -5.89
N HIS A 79 -13.35 -10.81 -6.69
CA HIS A 79 -14.15 -12.04 -6.69
C HIS A 79 -14.09 -12.75 -5.34
N GLY A 80 -12.91 -12.94 -4.77
CA GLY A 80 -12.75 -13.55 -3.46
C GLY A 80 -13.38 -12.73 -2.34
N LEU A 81 -13.17 -11.40 -2.31
CA LEU A 81 -13.73 -10.50 -1.30
C LEU A 81 -15.27 -10.44 -1.35
N ALA A 82 -15.88 -10.59 -2.53
CA ALA A 82 -17.34 -10.67 -2.68
C ALA A 82 -17.91 -11.94 -2.03
N ALA A 83 -17.14 -13.04 -2.02
CA ALA A 83 -17.52 -14.32 -1.45
C ALA A 83 -17.26 -14.45 0.06
N VAL A 84 -16.64 -13.46 0.70
CA VAL A 84 -16.35 -13.46 2.16
C VAL A 84 -17.65 -13.35 2.96
N GLU A 85 -17.82 -14.20 3.97
CA GLU A 85 -18.93 -14.16 4.93
C GLU A 85 -18.45 -13.85 6.35
N ALA A 86 -17.14 -13.91 6.59
CA ALA A 86 -16.51 -13.70 7.89
C ALA A 86 -16.70 -12.25 8.40
N GLU A 87 -16.62 -12.06 9.72
CA GLU A 87 -16.69 -10.72 10.34
C GLU A 87 -15.53 -9.82 9.89
N TYR A 88 -14.33 -10.40 9.76
CA TYR A 88 -13.13 -9.73 9.25
C TYR A 88 -12.63 -10.41 7.99
N CYS A 89 -12.06 -9.62 7.10
CA CYS A 89 -11.37 -10.13 5.92
C CYS A 89 -10.00 -9.48 5.76
N GLY A 90 -9.18 -10.08 4.90
CA GLY A 90 -7.88 -9.58 4.50
C GLY A 90 -7.52 -10.06 3.11
N VAL A 91 -6.46 -9.49 2.54
CA VAL A 91 -5.87 -9.93 1.28
C VAL A 91 -4.40 -10.28 1.49
N MET A 92 -3.91 -11.28 0.75
CA MET A 92 -2.51 -11.71 0.80
C MET A 92 -2.02 -12.10 -0.60
N GLY A 93 -0.76 -11.78 -0.89
CA GLY A 93 -0.08 -12.26 -2.09
C GLY A 93 0.19 -13.76 -2.01
N SER A 94 0.17 -14.46 -3.15
CA SER A 94 0.40 -15.91 -3.21
C SER A 94 1.85 -16.33 -2.92
N ASP A 95 2.76 -15.36 -2.84
CA ASP A 95 4.18 -15.50 -2.47
C ASP A 95 4.53 -14.93 -1.09
N ASP A 96 3.56 -14.28 -0.44
CA ASP A 96 3.70 -13.70 0.88
C ASP A 96 3.36 -14.71 1.99
N PHE A 97 3.69 -14.37 3.24
CA PHE A 97 3.37 -15.21 4.39
C PHE A 97 3.38 -14.43 5.71
N LEU A 98 2.83 -15.02 6.77
CA LEU A 98 2.90 -14.48 8.11
C LEU A 98 4.02 -15.13 8.93
N GLU A 99 4.64 -14.35 9.83
CA GLU A 99 5.50 -14.93 10.86
C GLU A 99 4.69 -15.83 11.80
N PRO A 100 5.31 -16.86 12.42
CA PRO A 100 4.62 -17.77 13.34
C PRO A 100 3.88 -17.02 14.48
N GLY A 101 2.66 -17.46 14.78
CA GLY A 101 1.79 -16.89 15.82
C GLY A 101 1.19 -15.53 15.48
N THR A 102 1.38 -15.04 14.25
CA THR A 102 0.90 -13.71 13.85
C THR A 102 -0.62 -13.68 13.76
N MET A 103 -1.25 -14.66 13.09
CA MET A 103 -2.70 -14.69 12.93
C MET A 103 -3.42 -14.80 14.28
N SER A 104 -2.94 -15.63 15.22
CA SER A 104 -3.45 -15.70 16.58
C SER A 104 -3.45 -14.34 17.28
N ARG A 105 -2.34 -13.60 17.18
CA ARG A 105 -2.21 -12.27 17.79
C ARG A 105 -3.12 -11.23 17.12
N TRP A 106 -3.29 -11.30 15.81
CA TRP A 106 -4.19 -10.42 15.06
C TRP A 106 -5.64 -10.65 15.46
N ILE A 107 -6.08 -11.91 15.52
CA ILE A 107 -7.45 -12.29 15.93
C ILE A 107 -7.70 -11.83 17.38
N ARG A 108 -6.77 -12.07 18.28
CA ARG A 108 -6.88 -11.60 19.66
C ARG A 108 -7.06 -10.09 19.73
N HIS A 109 -6.30 -9.34 18.93
CA HIS A 109 -6.42 -7.87 18.88
C HIS A 109 -7.78 -7.44 18.35
N VAL A 110 -8.22 -7.97 17.19
CA VAL A 110 -9.49 -7.52 16.58
C VAL A 110 -10.71 -7.97 17.38
N ARG A 111 -10.66 -9.10 18.10
CA ARG A 111 -11.70 -9.51 19.04
C ARG A 111 -11.81 -8.56 20.23
N ALA A 112 -10.69 -8.16 20.81
CA ALA A 112 -10.65 -7.29 21.98
C ALA A 112 -10.98 -5.83 21.67
N GLU A 113 -10.42 -5.30 20.58
CA GLU A 113 -10.46 -3.87 20.26
C GLU A 113 -11.54 -3.50 19.24
N ARG A 114 -12.02 -4.47 18.45
CA ARG A 114 -13.05 -4.34 17.40
C ARG A 114 -12.81 -3.14 16.47
N PRO A 115 -11.59 -2.96 15.91
CA PRO A 115 -11.33 -1.91 14.94
C PRO A 115 -12.07 -2.19 13.62
N ASP A 116 -12.31 -1.15 12.83
CA ASP A 116 -12.82 -1.32 11.46
C ASP A 116 -11.71 -1.75 10.50
N ALA A 117 -10.45 -1.36 10.79
CA ALA A 117 -9.26 -1.89 10.12
C ALA A 117 -8.08 -2.01 11.08
N ALA A 118 -7.30 -3.07 10.93
CA ALA A 118 -6.08 -3.36 11.67
C ALA A 118 -4.91 -3.54 10.69
N ILE A 119 -4.00 -2.56 10.66
CA ILE A 119 -2.88 -2.51 9.72
C ILE A 119 -1.74 -3.42 10.19
N ALA A 120 -1.28 -4.35 9.36
CA ALA A 120 -0.15 -5.21 9.63
C ALA A 120 1.18 -4.45 9.67
N GLN A 121 2.10 -4.85 10.54
CA GLN A 121 3.51 -4.55 10.33
C GLN A 121 4.05 -5.40 9.18
N ILE A 122 4.87 -4.81 8.32
CA ILE A 122 5.42 -5.51 7.16
C ILE A 122 6.95 -5.53 7.20
N ARG A 123 7.51 -6.57 6.59
CA ARG A 123 8.93 -6.65 6.24
C ARG A 123 9.11 -7.33 4.88
N LEU A 124 10.19 -7.06 4.21
CA LEU A 124 10.63 -7.90 3.13
C LEU A 124 11.29 -9.16 3.72
N GLN A 125 11.21 -10.27 3.01
CA GLN A 125 11.83 -11.53 3.42
C GLN A 125 13.32 -11.33 3.72
N GLY A 126 13.79 -11.80 4.89
CA GLY A 126 15.18 -11.61 5.32
C GLY A 126 15.57 -10.20 5.79
N GLN A 127 14.63 -9.23 5.80
CA GLN A 127 14.91 -7.84 6.19
C GLN A 127 14.25 -7.45 7.52
N THR A 128 14.62 -6.29 8.05
CA THR A 128 14.01 -5.71 9.26
C THR A 128 12.61 -5.16 8.96
N LEU A 129 11.81 -4.94 10.03
CA LEU A 129 10.49 -4.33 9.92
C LEU A 129 10.58 -2.97 9.21
N MET A 130 9.71 -2.78 8.25
CA MET A 130 9.54 -1.49 7.57
C MET A 130 8.71 -0.55 8.47
N PRO A 131 9.22 0.64 8.81
CA PRO A 131 8.45 1.64 9.55
C PRO A 131 7.43 2.34 8.63
N ASN A 132 6.46 1.59 8.15
CA ASN A 132 5.41 2.03 7.25
C ASN A 132 4.04 1.52 7.74
N PRO A 133 3.06 2.41 8.01
CA PRO A 133 3.18 3.87 7.94
C PRO A 133 4.00 4.47 9.10
N LEU A 134 4.56 5.67 8.91
CA LEU A 134 5.25 6.41 9.96
C LEU A 134 4.24 7.08 10.90
N VAL A 135 3.66 6.29 11.78
CA VAL A 135 2.68 6.78 12.76
C VAL A 135 3.33 7.66 13.83
N ARG A 136 2.52 8.48 14.50
CA ARG A 136 2.96 9.26 15.66
C ARG A 136 3.54 8.35 16.75
N LEU A 137 4.60 8.80 17.41
CA LEU A 137 5.22 8.07 18.54
C LEU A 137 4.18 7.74 19.61
N GLY A 138 4.23 6.51 20.11
CA GLY A 138 3.30 6.00 21.13
C GLY A 138 1.89 5.67 20.62
N ARG A 139 1.53 6.04 19.39
CA ARG A 139 0.22 5.71 18.83
C ARG A 139 0.24 4.36 18.12
N ARG A 140 -0.78 3.56 18.40
CA ARG A 140 -1.04 2.28 17.72
C ARG A 140 -2.54 1.99 17.56
N ARG A 141 -3.40 2.79 18.21
CA ARG A 141 -4.86 2.65 18.16
C ARG A 141 -5.50 3.96 17.75
N ARG A 142 -6.67 3.89 17.10
CA ARG A 142 -7.45 5.05 16.63
C ARG A 142 -6.57 6.00 15.83
N LEU A 143 -5.94 5.44 14.79
CA LEU A 143 -5.08 6.20 13.90
C LEU A 143 -5.91 7.13 13.02
N ASP A 144 -5.30 8.24 12.64
CA ASP A 144 -5.88 9.25 11.75
C ASP A 144 -5.13 9.24 10.42
N ALA A 145 -5.84 9.16 9.30
CA ALA A 145 -5.24 9.02 7.98
C ALA A 145 -4.15 10.06 7.69
N ALA A 146 -4.41 11.34 7.99
CA ALA A 146 -3.47 12.43 7.74
C ALA A 146 -2.40 12.53 8.84
N ARG A 147 -2.79 12.40 10.14
CA ARG A 147 -1.84 12.55 11.26
C ARG A 147 -0.85 11.42 11.35
N ASP A 148 -1.27 10.21 10.99
CA ASP A 148 -0.49 8.99 11.10
C ASP A 148 0.01 8.47 9.75
N ARG A 149 -0.11 9.29 8.69
CA ARG A 149 0.45 9.06 7.34
C ARG A 149 -0.02 7.73 6.72
N LEU A 150 -1.28 7.36 6.95
CA LEU A 150 -1.78 6.06 6.51
C LEU A 150 -1.74 5.90 4.99
N PHE A 151 -1.82 6.98 4.22
CA PHE A 151 -1.73 6.94 2.75
C PHE A 151 -0.39 6.42 2.21
N TYR A 152 0.65 6.33 3.04
CA TYR A 152 1.90 5.67 2.63
C TYR A 152 1.79 4.14 2.69
N ARG A 153 0.75 3.61 3.30
CA ARG A 153 0.34 2.21 3.20
C ARG A 153 -0.75 2.10 2.14
N THR A 154 -0.38 1.84 0.87
CA THR A 154 -1.34 1.66 -0.23
C THR A 154 -2.08 0.33 -0.12
N ALA A 155 -1.34 -0.77 -0.09
CA ALA A 155 -1.93 -2.09 0.07
C ALA A 155 -2.60 -2.26 1.45
N PRO A 156 -3.86 -2.72 1.51
CA PRO A 156 -4.62 -2.90 2.73
C PRO A 156 -4.22 -4.19 3.47
N LEU A 157 -2.91 -4.38 3.69
CA LEU A 157 -2.37 -5.56 4.37
C LEU A 157 -2.69 -5.54 5.85
N GLY A 158 -3.35 -6.59 6.32
CA GLY A 158 -3.87 -6.75 7.66
C GLY A 158 -5.30 -7.29 7.63
N LEU A 159 -6.12 -6.89 8.62
CA LEU A 159 -7.52 -7.29 8.70
C LEU A 159 -8.42 -6.06 8.66
N PHE A 160 -9.56 -6.15 7.97
CA PHE A 160 -10.58 -5.12 7.96
C PHE A 160 -11.98 -5.74 8.08
N ARG A 161 -12.89 -4.98 8.69
CA ARG A 161 -14.25 -5.44 8.94
C ARG A 161 -15.02 -5.57 7.64
N THR A 162 -15.55 -6.75 7.34
CA THR A 162 -16.27 -7.05 6.10
C THR A 162 -17.47 -6.15 5.90
N ALA A 163 -18.25 -5.88 6.95
CA ALA A 163 -19.39 -4.97 6.88
C ALA A 163 -18.94 -3.55 6.47
N ARG A 164 -17.81 -3.06 7.02
CA ARG A 164 -17.30 -1.73 6.69
C ARG A 164 -16.78 -1.64 5.25
N MET A 165 -16.10 -2.70 4.78
CA MET A 165 -15.68 -2.82 3.37
C MET A 165 -16.89 -2.68 2.43
N ARG A 166 -17.96 -3.42 2.72
CA ARG A 166 -19.20 -3.41 1.91
C ARG A 166 -19.92 -2.05 1.97
N GLU A 167 -20.05 -1.47 3.15
CA GLU A 167 -20.67 -0.15 3.35
C GLU A 167 -19.98 0.94 2.53
N LEU A 168 -18.65 0.91 2.47
CA LEU A 168 -17.84 1.85 1.69
C LEU A 168 -17.72 1.48 0.21
N GLY A 169 -18.29 0.34 -0.22
CA GLY A 169 -18.18 -0.14 -1.60
C GLY A 169 -16.74 -0.39 -2.06
N LEU A 170 -15.86 -0.80 -1.13
CA LEU A 170 -14.44 -0.94 -1.43
C LEU A 170 -14.20 -2.09 -2.42
N ARG A 171 -13.52 -1.76 -3.51
CA ARG A 171 -13.09 -2.71 -4.54
C ARG A 171 -11.68 -2.36 -5.03
N MET A 172 -10.93 -3.38 -5.43
CA MET A 172 -9.69 -3.17 -6.16
C MET A 172 -10.00 -2.58 -7.54
N LEU A 173 -9.20 -1.63 -7.99
CA LEU A 173 -9.39 -0.95 -9.27
C LEU A 173 -9.03 -1.89 -10.42
N GLU A 174 -10.03 -2.29 -11.20
CA GLU A 174 -9.84 -3.15 -12.37
C GLU A 174 -9.36 -2.35 -13.58
N GLY A 175 -8.69 -3.03 -14.51
CA GLY A 175 -8.21 -2.43 -15.76
C GLY A 175 -6.91 -1.67 -15.66
N VAL A 176 -6.31 -1.55 -14.48
CA VAL A 176 -4.99 -0.94 -14.30
C VAL A 176 -3.90 -2.02 -14.13
N ARG A 177 -2.70 -1.71 -14.60
CA ARG A 177 -1.56 -2.63 -14.50
C ARG A 177 -0.91 -2.63 -13.11
N VAL A 178 -0.94 -1.49 -12.42
CA VAL A 178 -0.39 -1.30 -11.07
C VAL A 178 -1.28 -0.33 -10.29
N GLY A 179 -1.23 -0.40 -8.95
CA GLY A 179 -1.97 0.51 -8.08
C GLY A 179 -3.47 0.19 -7.99
N GLU A 180 -3.84 -1.04 -8.27
CA GLU A 180 -5.20 -1.57 -8.11
C GLU A 180 -5.76 -1.40 -6.69
N ASP A 181 -4.86 -1.33 -5.71
CA ASP A 181 -5.17 -1.17 -4.29
C ASP A 181 -5.27 0.30 -3.82
N PHE A 182 -4.95 1.27 -4.68
CA PHE A 182 -4.84 2.68 -4.27
C PHE A 182 -6.15 3.24 -3.75
N GLU A 183 -7.23 3.14 -4.53
CA GLU A 183 -8.51 3.66 -4.13
C GLU A 183 -9.05 2.93 -2.90
N PHE A 184 -8.96 1.59 -2.90
CA PHE A 184 -9.35 0.77 -1.77
C PHE A 184 -8.67 1.25 -0.47
N GLY A 185 -7.34 1.35 -0.48
CA GLY A 185 -6.56 1.80 0.68
C GLY A 185 -6.89 3.24 1.07
N ILE A 186 -7.00 4.17 0.11
CA ILE A 186 -7.30 5.58 0.40
C ILE A 186 -8.67 5.73 1.07
N ARG A 187 -9.72 5.10 0.52
CA ARG A 187 -11.06 5.15 1.10
C ARG A 187 -11.11 4.46 2.47
N LEU A 188 -10.48 3.30 2.61
CA LEU A 188 -10.42 2.59 3.89
C LEU A 188 -9.73 3.43 4.97
N TRP A 189 -8.59 4.07 4.65
CA TRP A 189 -7.88 4.89 5.64
C TRP A 189 -8.57 6.21 5.94
N ALA A 190 -9.23 6.83 4.96
CA ALA A 190 -9.88 8.11 5.14
C ALA A 190 -11.26 8.02 5.79
N GLN A 191 -12.00 6.95 5.50
CA GLN A 191 -13.41 6.79 5.84
C GLN A 191 -13.70 5.53 6.66
N GLY A 192 -12.72 4.63 6.80
CA GLY A 192 -12.88 3.29 7.38
C GLY A 192 -13.23 3.24 8.88
N GLY A 193 -13.34 4.39 9.57
CA GLY A 193 -13.70 4.41 10.99
C GLY A 193 -12.50 4.23 11.92
N ARG A 194 -12.57 3.28 12.87
CA ARG A 194 -11.48 3.01 13.81
C ARG A 194 -10.38 2.17 13.15
N ILE A 195 -9.18 2.73 13.07
CA ILE A 195 -8.00 2.06 12.50
C ILE A 195 -6.94 1.86 13.56
N ASP A 196 -6.45 0.64 13.71
CA ASP A 196 -5.38 0.28 14.64
C ASP A 196 -4.15 -0.26 13.87
N LEU A 197 -2.94 -0.12 14.45
CA LEU A 197 -1.71 -0.74 13.96
C LEU A 197 -1.36 -1.94 14.83
N LEU A 198 -1.19 -3.10 14.22
CA LEU A 198 -0.86 -4.38 14.86
C LEU A 198 0.62 -4.45 15.29
N ARG A 199 1.05 -3.44 16.04
CA ARG A 199 2.45 -3.32 16.49
C ARG A 199 2.79 -4.41 17.53
N GLY A 200 3.86 -5.17 17.22
CA GLY A 200 4.32 -6.27 18.07
C GLY A 200 3.47 -7.54 17.99
N ALA A 201 2.54 -7.59 17.03
CA ALA A 201 1.69 -8.75 16.79
C ALA A 201 2.21 -9.68 15.67
N GLY A 202 3.51 -9.66 15.40
CA GLY A 202 4.12 -10.35 14.26
C GLY A 202 4.05 -9.52 12.98
N ALA A 203 4.70 -10.00 11.93
CA ALA A 203 4.77 -9.31 10.66
C ALA A 203 4.11 -10.10 9.53
N TYR A 204 3.57 -9.34 8.59
CA TYR A 204 3.31 -9.78 7.23
C TYR A 204 4.62 -9.69 6.46
N VAL A 205 5.07 -10.80 5.90
CA VAL A 205 6.32 -10.91 5.18
C VAL A 205 6.04 -10.91 3.68
N ILE A 206 6.57 -9.89 2.99
CA ILE A 206 6.54 -9.83 1.52
C ILE A 206 7.62 -10.78 1.01
N GLY A 207 7.20 -11.84 0.31
CA GLY A 207 8.09 -12.84 -0.27
C GLY A 207 8.95 -12.25 -1.40
N GLU A 208 10.18 -12.76 -1.56
CA GLU A 208 11.11 -12.32 -2.61
C GLU A 208 11.47 -13.43 -3.61
N ASP A 209 10.93 -14.63 -3.42
CA ASP A 209 11.25 -15.84 -4.16
C ASP A 209 10.29 -16.17 -5.32
N ALA A 210 9.37 -15.26 -5.66
CA ALA A 210 8.55 -15.42 -6.86
C ALA A 210 9.35 -15.12 -8.14
N ALA A 211 9.26 -16.00 -9.13
CA ALA A 211 10.02 -15.90 -10.40
C ALA A 211 9.64 -14.67 -11.23
N GLU A 212 8.38 -14.24 -11.17
CA GLU A 212 7.89 -13.05 -11.87
C GLU A 212 7.08 -12.17 -10.92
N ARG A 213 7.33 -10.86 -10.94
CA ARG A 213 6.53 -9.85 -10.26
C ARG A 213 5.86 -8.96 -11.30
N THR A 214 4.58 -8.81 -11.22
CA THR A 214 3.77 -7.97 -12.12
C THR A 214 4.24 -6.51 -12.14
N THR A 215 4.83 -6.03 -11.06
CA THR A 215 5.29 -4.64 -10.88
C THR A 215 6.68 -4.34 -11.47
N LEU A 216 7.46 -5.34 -11.92
CA LEU A 216 8.83 -5.15 -12.38
C LEU A 216 9.01 -4.98 -13.90
N GLY A 217 7.94 -5.08 -14.70
CA GLY A 217 8.02 -4.86 -16.16
C GLY A 217 8.13 -3.38 -16.54
N ALA A 218 8.70 -3.09 -17.71
CA ALA A 218 8.68 -1.74 -18.29
C ALA A 218 7.24 -1.23 -18.39
N MET A 219 6.99 -0.02 -17.89
CA MET A 219 5.69 0.64 -17.88
C MET A 219 5.80 2.01 -18.54
N THR A 220 4.82 2.36 -19.33
CA THR A 220 4.67 3.72 -19.88
C THR A 220 4.33 4.72 -18.77
N VAL A 221 4.54 6.01 -19.04
CA VAL A 221 4.14 7.07 -18.09
C VAL A 221 2.63 7.03 -17.85
N SER A 222 1.83 6.79 -18.90
CA SER A 222 0.36 6.69 -18.79
C SER A 222 -0.05 5.58 -17.83
N GLU A 223 0.48 4.36 -17.98
CA GLU A 223 0.18 3.23 -17.09
C GLU A 223 0.56 3.53 -15.62
N ARG A 224 1.64 4.29 -15.38
CA ARG A 224 2.05 4.69 -14.02
C ARG A 224 1.11 5.71 -13.40
N LEU A 225 0.54 6.60 -14.20
CA LEU A 225 -0.30 7.70 -13.72
C LEU A 225 -1.78 7.35 -13.69
N GLU A 226 -2.22 6.37 -14.47
CA GLU A 226 -3.63 5.98 -14.61
C GLU A 226 -4.33 5.76 -13.26
N PRO A 227 -3.78 5.00 -12.28
CA PRO A 227 -4.46 4.81 -11.00
C PRO A 227 -4.72 6.11 -10.24
N ILE A 228 -3.83 7.11 -10.44
CA ILE A 228 -3.98 8.41 -9.78
C ILE A 228 -4.98 9.29 -10.53
N VAL A 229 -4.99 9.22 -11.86
CA VAL A 229 -5.99 9.92 -12.69
C VAL A 229 -7.38 9.43 -12.32
N ARG A 230 -7.57 8.11 -12.19
CA ARG A 230 -8.84 7.50 -11.73
C ARG A 230 -9.31 8.06 -10.38
N LEU A 231 -8.42 8.31 -9.41
CA LEU A 231 -8.82 8.91 -8.13
C LEU A 231 -9.50 10.28 -8.30
N PHE A 232 -9.13 11.04 -9.31
CA PHE A 232 -9.82 12.31 -9.62
C PHE A 232 -11.15 12.06 -10.32
N ASP A 233 -11.16 11.17 -11.29
CA ASP A 233 -12.32 10.90 -12.14
C ASP A 233 -13.45 10.23 -11.32
N ASP A 234 -13.11 9.37 -10.36
CA ASP A 234 -14.01 8.70 -9.44
C ASP A 234 -14.35 9.55 -8.19
N GLY A 235 -13.98 10.83 -8.19
CA GLY A 235 -14.35 11.79 -7.16
C GLY A 235 -13.71 11.58 -5.79
N VAL A 236 -12.70 10.71 -5.64
CA VAL A 236 -12.09 10.37 -4.35
C VAL A 236 -11.58 11.61 -3.62
N PHE A 237 -10.96 12.55 -4.34
CA PHE A 237 -10.49 13.81 -3.74
C PHE A 237 -11.62 14.70 -3.22
N ALA A 238 -12.77 14.71 -3.88
CA ALA A 238 -13.92 15.51 -3.45
C ALA A 238 -14.49 15.01 -2.12
N ASP A 239 -14.48 13.70 -1.90
CA ASP A 239 -14.97 13.05 -0.68
C ASP A 239 -14.07 13.27 0.55
N LEU A 240 -12.82 13.75 0.35
CA LEU A 240 -11.87 13.94 1.44
C LEU A 240 -12.00 15.33 2.09
N SER A 241 -11.84 15.39 3.42
CA SER A 241 -11.66 16.67 4.11
C SER A 241 -10.42 17.42 3.58
N PRO A 242 -10.38 18.77 3.65
CA PRO A 242 -9.24 19.54 3.15
C PRO A 242 -7.90 19.10 3.72
N ARG A 243 -7.88 18.68 4.98
CA ARG A 243 -6.67 18.18 5.66
C ARG A 243 -6.23 16.82 5.12
N THR A 244 -7.18 15.91 4.96
CA THR A 244 -6.95 14.55 4.46
C THR A 244 -6.52 14.60 2.99
N ARG A 245 -7.17 15.44 2.21
CA ARG A 245 -6.84 15.76 0.81
C ARG A 245 -5.41 16.26 0.65
N THR A 246 -5.00 17.22 1.49
CA THR A 246 -3.62 17.73 1.48
C THR A 246 -2.61 16.62 1.83
N ALA A 247 -2.91 15.78 2.83
CA ALA A 247 -2.02 14.68 3.19
C ALA A 247 -1.86 13.64 2.07
N LEU A 248 -2.94 13.31 1.37
CA LEU A 248 -2.91 12.44 0.20
C LEU A 248 -2.11 13.08 -0.94
N ALA A 249 -2.37 14.35 -1.27
CA ALA A 249 -1.65 15.07 -2.31
C ALA A 249 -0.13 15.11 -2.02
N VAL A 250 0.28 15.40 -0.79
CA VAL A 250 1.71 15.36 -0.39
C VAL A 250 2.32 13.99 -0.62
N LYS A 251 1.59 12.91 -0.29
CA LYS A 251 2.07 11.53 -0.54
C LYS A 251 2.22 11.28 -2.04
N LEU A 252 1.25 11.64 -2.85
CA LEU A 252 1.28 11.41 -4.29
C LEU A 252 2.37 12.25 -4.98
N ILE A 253 2.53 13.51 -4.58
CA ILE A 253 3.63 14.35 -5.08
C ILE A 253 4.98 13.71 -4.72
N ARG A 254 5.16 13.24 -3.48
CA ARG A 254 6.43 12.66 -3.02
C ARG A 254 6.76 11.35 -3.69
N ILE A 255 5.79 10.43 -3.75
CA ILE A 255 6.04 9.06 -4.20
C ILE A 255 5.81 8.93 -5.70
N THR A 256 4.68 9.44 -6.21
CA THR A 256 4.32 9.25 -7.61
C THR A 256 4.98 10.27 -8.52
N VAL A 257 4.93 11.56 -8.20
CA VAL A 257 5.56 12.56 -9.07
C VAL A 257 7.08 12.56 -8.88
N LEU A 258 7.54 13.00 -7.71
CA LEU A 258 8.97 13.19 -7.44
C LEU A 258 9.77 11.89 -7.54
N GLY A 259 9.26 10.80 -6.97
CA GLY A 259 9.92 9.50 -7.03
C GLY A 259 10.14 9.00 -8.46
N ASN A 260 9.11 9.09 -9.33
CA ASN A 260 9.24 8.67 -10.72
C ASN A 260 10.13 9.62 -11.55
N VAL A 261 9.96 10.93 -11.44
CA VAL A 261 10.80 11.85 -12.25
C VAL A 261 12.28 11.80 -11.85
N GLN A 262 12.59 11.49 -10.59
CA GLN A 262 13.97 11.25 -10.16
C GLN A 262 14.54 9.93 -10.65
N ALA A 263 13.73 8.86 -10.65
CA ALA A 263 14.13 7.53 -11.08
C ALA A 263 14.30 7.45 -12.61
N LEU A 264 13.41 8.11 -13.35
CA LEU A 264 13.31 8.01 -14.80
C LEU A 264 13.89 9.24 -15.53
N ALA A 265 14.63 10.11 -14.85
CA ALA A 265 15.09 11.40 -15.41
C ALA A 265 15.82 11.28 -16.75
N GLU A 266 16.60 10.22 -16.95
CA GLU A 266 17.36 9.97 -18.18
C GLU A 266 16.50 9.34 -19.29
N GLU A 267 15.40 8.68 -18.92
CA GLU A 267 14.53 7.94 -19.84
C GLU A 267 13.33 8.78 -20.33
N LEU A 268 12.90 9.76 -19.54
CA LEU A 268 11.74 10.59 -19.85
C LEU A 268 12.04 11.52 -21.02
N ASP A 269 11.12 11.56 -21.96
CA ASP A 269 11.00 12.59 -23.00
C ASP A 269 10.15 13.78 -22.53
N ASP A 270 9.98 14.78 -23.37
CA ASP A 270 9.19 15.98 -23.03
C ASP A 270 7.71 15.64 -22.77
N GLU A 271 7.13 14.68 -23.49
CA GLU A 271 5.74 14.25 -23.29
C GLU A 271 5.55 13.63 -21.91
N GLY A 272 6.44 12.73 -21.50
CA GLY A 272 6.42 12.12 -20.17
C GLY A 272 6.59 13.15 -19.06
N VAL A 273 7.47 14.13 -19.23
CA VAL A 273 7.66 15.22 -18.25
C VAL A 273 6.42 16.10 -18.16
N ILE A 274 5.80 16.44 -19.30
CA ILE A 274 4.53 17.20 -19.35
C ILE A 274 3.42 16.46 -18.61
N ALA A 275 3.32 15.13 -18.77
CA ALA A 275 2.32 14.32 -18.07
C ALA A 275 2.48 14.38 -16.54
N PHE A 276 3.72 14.27 -16.02
CA PHE A 276 3.98 14.45 -14.58
C PHE A 276 3.71 15.88 -14.11
N ALA A 277 4.03 16.89 -14.90
CA ALA A 277 3.71 18.28 -14.58
C ALA A 277 2.20 18.54 -14.55
N ALA A 278 1.44 17.94 -15.45
CA ALA A 278 -0.01 18.02 -15.48
C ALA A 278 -0.63 17.38 -14.22
N LEU A 279 -0.16 16.19 -13.82
CA LEU A 279 -0.58 15.57 -12.57
C LEU A 279 -0.23 16.44 -11.36
N LEU A 280 0.96 17.03 -11.31
CA LEU A 280 1.38 17.92 -10.23
C LEU A 280 0.43 19.13 -10.13
N ARG A 281 0.06 19.76 -11.25
CA ARG A 281 -0.93 20.87 -11.27
C ARG A 281 -2.28 20.43 -10.73
N ARG A 282 -2.84 19.30 -11.22
CA ARG A 282 -4.12 18.76 -10.70
C ARG A 282 -4.08 18.52 -9.19
N LEU A 283 -2.96 18.03 -8.65
CA LEU A 283 -2.78 17.82 -7.20
C LEU A 283 -2.73 19.14 -6.44
N LEU A 284 -2.15 20.20 -7.02
CA LEU A 284 -2.08 21.52 -6.41
C LEU A 284 -3.43 22.25 -6.48
N ASP A 285 -4.23 22.03 -7.53
CA ASP A 285 -5.59 22.59 -7.64
C ASP A 285 -6.48 22.11 -6.48
N VAL A 286 -6.38 20.81 -6.10
CA VAL A 286 -7.16 20.26 -5.00
C VAL A 286 -6.49 20.45 -3.62
N ALA A 287 -5.20 20.75 -3.58
CA ALA A 287 -4.42 20.93 -2.35
C ALA A 287 -3.28 21.97 -2.52
N PRO A 288 -3.61 23.29 -2.58
CA PRO A 288 -2.63 24.34 -2.91
C PRO A 288 -1.43 24.42 -1.96
N ARG A 289 -1.58 23.91 -0.73
CA ARG A 289 -0.51 23.88 0.29
C ARG A 289 0.36 22.62 0.27
N ALA A 290 0.16 21.72 -0.67
CA ALA A 290 0.83 20.42 -0.68
C ALA A 290 2.35 20.50 -0.86
N LEU A 291 2.88 21.57 -1.46
CA LEU A 291 4.33 21.75 -1.62
C LEU A 291 5.06 22.29 -0.38
N LEU A 292 4.36 22.85 0.59
CA LEU A 292 4.98 23.49 1.76
C LEU A 292 5.94 22.60 2.56
N PRO A 293 5.70 21.29 2.76
CA PRO A 293 6.58 20.44 3.56
C PRO A 293 7.79 19.87 2.80
N PHE A 294 7.95 20.18 1.51
CA PHE A 294 9.08 19.69 0.72
C PHE A 294 10.34 20.52 0.99
N ASN A 295 11.49 19.84 1.09
CA ASN A 295 12.77 20.48 1.27
C ASN A 295 13.19 21.26 -0.01
N ARG A 296 14.24 22.07 0.09
CA ARG A 296 14.70 22.91 -1.02
C ARG A 296 15.15 22.09 -2.23
N GLN A 297 15.79 20.94 -1.99
CA GLN A 297 16.23 20.03 -3.03
C GLN A 297 15.04 19.51 -3.86
N ASP A 298 14.02 18.96 -3.18
CA ASP A 298 12.81 18.44 -3.82
C ASP A 298 12.01 19.57 -4.50
N ARG A 299 11.95 20.76 -3.87
CA ARG A 299 11.27 21.92 -4.43
C ARG A 299 11.88 22.41 -5.73
N ARG A 300 13.21 22.37 -5.89
CA ARG A 300 13.85 22.72 -7.16
C ARG A 300 13.30 21.91 -8.33
N ILE A 301 13.18 20.58 -8.15
CA ILE A 301 12.63 19.69 -9.19
C ILE A 301 11.16 20.00 -9.43
N LEU A 302 10.35 20.11 -8.37
CA LEU A 302 8.90 20.34 -8.49
C LEU A 302 8.58 21.72 -9.08
N ASP A 303 9.30 22.76 -8.68
CA ASP A 303 9.14 24.10 -9.23
C ASP A 303 9.61 24.17 -10.70
N GLY A 304 10.69 23.43 -11.05
CA GLY A 304 11.14 23.25 -12.41
C GLY A 304 10.10 22.60 -13.32
N LEU A 305 9.46 21.53 -12.84
CA LEU A 305 8.36 20.85 -13.54
C LEU A 305 7.16 21.78 -13.81
N LEU A 306 6.86 22.68 -12.90
CA LEU A 306 5.76 23.63 -13.05
C LEU A 306 6.10 24.77 -14.03
N ALA A 307 7.34 25.24 -14.01
CA ALA A 307 7.79 26.40 -14.79
C ALA A 307 8.17 26.03 -16.24
N ASP A 308 8.86 24.90 -16.43
CA ASP A 308 9.40 24.49 -17.72
C ASP A 308 9.49 22.97 -17.81
N PRO A 309 8.39 22.28 -18.18
CA PRO A 309 8.28 20.82 -18.19
C PRO A 309 8.97 20.19 -19.41
N ARG A 310 10.29 20.36 -19.53
CA ARG A 310 11.13 19.73 -20.56
C ARG A 310 12.11 18.73 -19.95
N ALA A 311 12.39 17.65 -20.68
CA ALA A 311 13.30 16.59 -20.27
C ALA A 311 14.73 17.12 -19.97
N SER A 312 15.25 18.04 -20.78
CA SER A 312 16.55 18.66 -20.56
C SER A 312 16.62 19.44 -19.25
N ARG A 313 15.55 20.18 -18.92
CA ARG A 313 15.44 20.93 -17.67
C ARG A 313 15.34 19.97 -16.47
N LEU A 314 14.50 18.93 -16.57
CA LEU A 314 14.36 17.92 -15.53
C LEU A 314 15.71 17.26 -15.20
N ARG A 315 16.47 16.81 -16.21
CA ARG A 315 17.81 16.21 -16.01
C ARG A 315 18.74 17.16 -15.26
N THR A 316 18.75 18.43 -15.66
CA THR A 316 19.55 19.46 -14.98
C THR A 316 19.18 19.63 -13.52
N ASP A 317 17.87 19.73 -13.20
CA ASP A 317 17.40 19.92 -11.84
C ASP A 317 17.61 18.66 -10.97
N VAL A 318 17.43 17.46 -11.53
CA VAL A 318 17.72 16.18 -10.85
C VAL A 318 19.23 16.03 -10.59
N ALA A 319 20.09 16.33 -11.56
CA ALA A 319 21.54 16.27 -11.39
C ALA A 319 22.01 17.27 -10.31
N ALA A 320 21.51 18.51 -10.34
CA ALA A 320 21.80 19.52 -9.32
C ALA A 320 21.32 19.10 -7.92
N SER A 321 20.18 18.38 -7.85
CA SER A 321 19.67 17.89 -6.58
C SER A 321 20.58 16.86 -5.92
N ARG A 322 21.23 15.97 -6.70
CA ARG A 322 22.16 14.97 -6.17
C ARG A 322 23.36 15.59 -5.45
N GLY A 323 23.81 16.79 -5.90
CA GLY A 323 24.89 17.56 -5.28
C GLY A 323 24.45 18.48 -4.12
N ALA A 324 23.18 18.47 -3.74
CA ALA A 324 22.63 19.38 -2.74
C ALA A 324 23.28 19.21 -1.37
N GLY A 325 23.55 20.34 -0.70
CA GLY A 325 24.11 20.39 0.64
C GLY A 325 23.10 19.96 1.73
N ARG A 326 23.60 19.81 2.97
CA ARG A 326 22.75 19.39 4.11
C ARG A 326 21.52 20.29 4.32
N ARG A 327 21.68 21.62 4.17
CA ARG A 327 20.56 22.56 4.32
C ARG A 327 19.45 22.31 3.33
N ASP A 328 19.79 22.07 2.06
CA ASP A 328 18.80 21.86 1.01
C ASP A 328 18.10 20.52 1.12
N ARG A 329 18.77 19.50 1.68
CA ARG A 329 18.19 18.16 1.94
C ARG A 329 17.23 18.15 3.13
N TRP A 330 17.40 19.05 4.10
CA TRP A 330 16.61 18.99 5.34
C TRP A 330 15.59 20.11 5.47
N LEU A 331 15.92 21.32 5.00
CA LEU A 331 15.12 22.50 5.24
C LEU A 331 14.23 22.83 4.05
N THR A 332 13.02 23.28 4.35
CA THR A 332 12.08 23.84 3.37
C THR A 332 12.51 25.26 2.96
N PRO A 333 12.03 25.80 1.82
CA PRO A 333 12.29 27.21 1.44
C PRO A 333 11.90 28.18 2.56
N ASP A 334 10.71 28.05 3.13
CA ASP A 334 10.32 28.74 4.37
C ASP A 334 10.60 27.82 5.56
N LEU A 335 11.49 28.24 6.45
CA LEU A 335 11.98 27.45 7.59
C LEU A 335 10.88 26.98 8.55
N VAL A 336 9.78 27.72 8.67
CA VAL A 336 8.63 27.36 9.51
C VAL A 336 8.07 26.00 9.10
N HIS A 337 8.03 25.72 7.79
CA HIS A 337 7.52 24.48 7.26
C HIS A 337 8.48 23.29 7.40
N SER A 338 9.74 23.52 7.78
CA SER A 338 10.68 22.43 8.11
C SER A 338 10.23 21.59 9.31
N PHE A 339 9.36 22.13 10.15
CA PHE A 339 8.76 21.43 11.29
C PHE A 339 7.33 20.94 11.00
N ALA A 340 6.83 21.16 9.79
CA ALA A 340 5.52 20.62 9.36
C ALA A 340 5.50 19.11 9.45
N ARG A 341 4.30 18.53 9.63
CA ARG A 341 4.12 17.07 9.82
C ARG A 341 4.75 16.24 8.72
N GLU A 342 4.61 16.66 7.47
CA GLU A 342 5.11 15.96 6.28
C GLU A 342 6.50 16.44 5.84
N SER A 343 7.17 17.32 6.60
CA SER A 343 8.52 17.77 6.27
C SER A 343 9.53 16.60 6.31
N THR A 344 10.54 16.69 5.47
CA THR A 344 11.62 15.71 5.40
C THR A 344 12.29 15.52 6.77
N LEU A 345 12.58 16.60 7.47
CA LEU A 345 13.21 16.57 8.80
C LEU A 345 12.36 15.76 9.79
N ARG A 346 11.07 16.07 9.91
CA ARG A 346 10.19 15.40 10.87
C ARG A 346 9.94 13.93 10.52
N ARG A 347 9.83 13.61 9.25
CA ARG A 347 9.71 12.22 8.78
C ARG A 347 10.96 11.41 9.11
N TYR A 348 12.13 12.01 8.92
CA TYR A 348 13.42 11.38 9.23
C TYR A 348 13.55 11.08 10.73
N VAL A 349 13.25 12.05 11.60
CA VAL A 349 13.24 11.84 13.06
C VAL A 349 12.31 10.68 13.43
N LEU A 350 11.09 10.66 12.90
CA LEU A 350 10.15 9.55 13.15
C LEU A 350 10.67 8.21 12.65
N TYR A 351 11.26 8.18 11.47
CA TYR A 351 11.87 6.97 10.92
C TYR A 351 12.93 6.40 11.87
N PHE A 352 13.85 7.24 12.35
CA PHE A 352 14.88 6.82 13.30
C PHE A 352 14.32 6.33 14.64
N CYS A 353 13.25 6.96 15.13
CA CYS A 353 12.61 6.57 16.37
C CYS A 353 11.78 5.28 16.26
N THR A 354 11.34 4.91 15.06
CA THR A 354 10.41 3.80 14.84
C THR A 354 11.04 2.59 14.16
N ARG A 355 12.20 2.75 13.50
CA ARG A 355 12.89 1.64 12.84
C ARG A 355 13.33 0.57 13.84
N GLU A 356 13.26 -0.67 13.44
CA GLU A 356 13.85 -1.78 14.17
C GLU A 356 15.38 -1.61 14.19
N ARG A 357 15.98 -1.70 15.38
CA ARG A 357 17.45 -1.74 15.47
C ARG A 357 17.89 -3.13 15.05
N ARG A 358 18.77 -3.23 14.05
CA ARG A 358 19.46 -4.51 13.79
C ARG A 358 20.18 -4.87 15.10
N SER A 359 19.78 -5.97 15.74
CA SER A 359 20.61 -6.56 16.77
C SER A 359 21.93 -6.95 16.08
N SER A 360 23.01 -6.29 16.43
CA SER A 360 24.35 -6.78 16.10
C SER A 360 24.50 -8.17 16.70
N ARG A 361 24.37 -9.19 15.87
CA ARG A 361 24.87 -10.53 16.17
C ARG A 361 26.29 -10.62 15.67
#